data_1aff12abf3a1f7e04b037e9b4cee6667
#
_entry.id   1aff12abf3a1f7e04b037e9b4cee6667
#
_cell.length_a   1.000
_cell.length_b   1.000
_cell.length_c   1.000
_cell.angle_alpha   90.00
_cell.angle_beta   90.00
_cell.angle_gamma   90.00
#
_symmetry.space_group_name_H-M   'P 1'
#
loop_
_entity.id
_entity.type
_entity.pdbx_description
1 polymer ?
#
loop_
_entity_poly.entity_id
_entity_poly.type
_entity_poly.pdbx_seq_one_letter_code
_entity_poly.pdbx_strand_id
1 'polypeptide(L)'
;VSPRTFAIRSYGCQMNVYDSERMAELLAASGLAPASEGAPADVEILNTCHIREKATEKLYSDIGRIRAAAEAEGRARPTVVVAGCVAQAEGEEVRARAPAVDVVVGPQAYHRLPELLARARSGPAIDTDMPEVAKFAHLPARTPRRRASAFLTIQEGCDKFCTFCVVPYTRGAEASRPAADILTEARALIASGAVELTLLGQNVNAWAEPFDQGRDFAWLLAEVAALPGLRRLRYTTSHPRDVTPALVAAHGRVPALMPFLHLPVQSGSDRILAAMNRKHGRQFYLDLVAAFRRARPDLALSSDFITGFPGETEEDFAETLALVEEVGFAQAYSFRYSPRPGTPAAERPGQVPAGVAAERLERLQKLLASQQLAFNRSHVGSETEILVEKPGRHPGQWIGKSPWMQSVVVEDSSLAPGALVPVAITAAGPNSLSGRTLARRAA
;
A
#
# COMPACT_ATOMS: atom_id res chain seq x y z
N VAL A 1 17.40 32.74 2.11
CA VAL A 1 16.27 32.72 1.17
C VAL A 1 15.31 31.63 1.63
N SER A 2 14.01 31.89 1.67
CA SER A 2 13.00 30.88 1.99
C SER A 2 12.88 29.88 0.83
N PRO A 3 12.75 28.57 1.10
CA PRO A 3 12.51 27.59 0.04
C PRO A 3 11.22 27.93 -0.72
N ARG A 4 11.25 27.78 -2.04
CA ARG A 4 10.12 28.07 -2.93
C ARG A 4 9.54 26.82 -3.55
N THR A 5 10.37 25.78 -3.71
CA THR A 5 10.01 24.56 -4.39
C THR A 5 10.26 23.32 -3.55
N PHE A 6 9.47 22.27 -3.77
CA PHE A 6 9.67 20.97 -3.15
C PHE A 6 9.52 19.81 -4.15
N ALA A 7 10.23 18.72 -3.89
CA ALA A 7 10.04 17.43 -4.54
C ALA A 7 9.83 16.35 -3.50
N ILE A 8 8.94 15.38 -3.77
CA ILE A 8 8.69 14.26 -2.88
C ILE A 8 8.89 12.95 -3.63
N ARG A 9 9.74 12.08 -3.08
CA ARG A 9 9.94 10.72 -3.56
C ARG A 9 9.39 9.74 -2.53
N SER A 10 8.49 8.85 -2.97
CA SER A 10 7.90 7.83 -2.11
C SER A 10 8.50 6.47 -2.39
N TYR A 11 8.92 5.77 -1.34
CA TYR A 11 9.42 4.40 -1.40
C TYR A 11 8.60 3.51 -0.48
N GLY A 12 8.01 2.46 -1.02
CA GLY A 12 7.35 1.47 -0.17
C GLY A 12 5.90 1.17 -0.52
N CYS A 13 4.96 1.42 0.40
CA CYS A 13 3.57 1.00 0.28
C CYS A 13 2.62 2.14 -0.13
N GLN A 14 1.35 1.80 -0.36
CA GLN A 14 0.31 2.76 -0.72
C GLN A 14 0.07 3.84 0.35
N MET A 15 0.26 3.50 1.65
CA MET A 15 0.19 4.48 2.73
C MET A 15 1.25 5.58 2.58
N ASN A 16 2.49 5.24 2.16
CA ASN A 16 3.50 6.26 1.87
C ASN A 16 3.12 7.13 0.67
N VAL A 17 2.43 6.58 -0.33
CA VAL A 17 1.92 7.38 -1.47
C VAL A 17 0.88 8.37 -0.98
N TYR A 18 -0.10 7.91 -0.20
CA TYR A 18 -1.10 8.78 0.41
C TYR A 18 -0.47 9.87 1.29
N ASP A 19 0.43 9.49 2.21
CA ASP A 19 1.14 10.45 3.07
C ASP A 19 1.90 11.49 2.25
N SER A 20 2.53 11.09 1.13
CA SER A 20 3.24 12.02 0.23
C SER A 20 2.30 12.99 -0.45
N GLU A 21 1.11 12.56 -0.86
CA GLU A 21 0.08 13.46 -1.40
C GLU A 21 -0.37 14.48 -0.36
N ARG A 22 -0.61 14.04 0.89
CA ARG A 22 -1.00 14.92 1.99
C ARG A 22 0.11 15.92 2.37
N MET A 23 1.38 15.49 2.40
CA MET A 23 2.52 16.38 2.60
C MET A 23 2.63 17.41 1.47
N ALA A 24 2.40 17.01 0.22
CA ALA A 24 2.42 17.95 -0.91
C ALA A 24 1.33 19.01 -0.80
N GLU A 25 0.10 18.63 -0.43
CA GLU A 25 -1.01 19.56 -0.20
C GLU A 25 -0.71 20.53 0.95
N LEU A 26 -0.13 20.02 2.06
CA LEU A 26 0.28 20.81 3.20
C LEU A 26 1.35 21.87 2.83
N LEU A 27 2.37 21.46 2.08
CA LEU A 27 3.43 22.36 1.65
C LEU A 27 2.92 23.41 0.65
N ALA A 28 2.03 23.01 -0.25
CA ALA A 28 1.39 23.94 -1.17
C ALA A 28 0.53 24.98 -0.42
N ALA A 29 -0.24 24.56 0.59
CA ALA A 29 -0.98 25.46 1.46
C ALA A 29 -0.07 26.42 2.26
N SER A 30 1.19 26.02 2.49
CA SER A 30 2.22 26.84 3.15
C SER A 30 3.03 27.72 2.18
N GLY A 31 2.65 27.78 0.90
CA GLY A 31 3.23 28.67 -0.10
C GLY A 31 4.43 28.10 -0.87
N LEU A 32 4.75 26.80 -0.75
CA LEU A 32 5.75 26.15 -1.58
C LEU A 32 5.10 25.59 -2.85
N ALA A 33 5.80 25.66 -3.98
CA ALA A 33 5.37 25.04 -5.24
C ALA A 33 6.04 23.68 -5.48
N PRO A 34 5.36 22.69 -6.07
CA PRO A 34 6.04 21.48 -6.52
C PRO A 34 7.05 21.82 -7.63
N ALA A 35 8.25 21.26 -7.55
CA ALA A 35 9.24 21.39 -8.61
C ALA A 35 8.76 20.69 -9.89
N SER A 36 9.17 21.19 -11.03
CA SER A 36 8.94 20.51 -12.31
C SER A 36 9.64 19.16 -12.33
N GLU A 37 9.12 18.22 -13.11
CA GLU A 37 9.70 16.88 -13.20
C GLU A 37 11.16 16.96 -13.70
N GLY A 38 12.07 16.36 -12.94
CA GLY A 38 13.51 16.38 -13.23
C GLY A 38 14.24 17.67 -12.84
N ALA A 39 13.53 18.73 -12.43
CA ALA A 39 14.18 19.95 -11.97
C ALA A 39 14.63 19.83 -10.50
N PRO A 40 15.73 20.52 -10.12
CA PRO A 40 16.14 20.61 -8.73
C PRO A 40 15.08 21.33 -7.88
N ALA A 41 14.89 20.83 -6.66
CA ALA A 41 14.01 21.47 -5.69
C ALA A 41 14.81 22.08 -4.53
N ASP A 42 14.23 23.10 -3.88
CA ASP A 42 14.83 23.67 -2.65
C ASP A 42 14.67 22.72 -1.45
N VAL A 43 13.61 21.89 -1.47
CA VAL A 43 13.31 20.89 -0.44
C VAL A 43 13.12 19.53 -1.12
N GLU A 44 13.93 18.54 -0.75
CA GLU A 44 13.84 17.15 -1.21
C GLU A 44 13.31 16.26 -0.08
N ILE A 45 12.13 15.68 -0.26
CA ILE A 45 11.48 14.83 0.73
C ILE A 45 11.53 13.37 0.28
N LEU A 46 12.09 12.53 1.13
CA LEU A 46 12.21 11.09 0.92
C LEU A 46 11.29 10.37 1.92
N ASN A 47 10.09 9.99 1.47
CA ASN A 47 9.11 9.31 2.29
C ASN A 47 9.23 7.80 2.14
N THR A 48 9.63 7.10 3.21
CA THR A 48 10.12 5.73 3.13
C THR A 48 9.41 4.78 4.09
N CYS A 49 9.08 3.59 3.58
CA CYS A 49 8.58 2.46 4.37
C CYS A 49 9.74 1.73 5.08
N HIS A 50 9.50 1.25 6.29
CA HIS A 50 10.47 0.45 7.06
C HIS A 50 10.29 -1.07 6.90
N ILE A 51 9.22 -1.52 6.22
CA ILE A 51 8.93 -2.96 6.05
C ILE A 51 9.90 -3.62 5.06
N ARG A 52 10.33 -2.87 4.02
CA ARG A 52 11.17 -3.37 2.93
C ARG A 52 12.59 -2.86 3.07
N GLU A 53 13.55 -3.75 3.34
CA GLU A 53 14.98 -3.41 3.48
C GLU A 53 15.53 -2.62 2.28
N LYS A 54 15.20 -3.07 1.06
CA LYS A 54 15.59 -2.36 -0.18
C LYS A 54 15.08 -0.91 -0.25
N ALA A 55 13.99 -0.58 0.44
CA ALA A 55 13.49 0.79 0.47
C ALA A 55 14.38 1.67 1.35
N THR A 56 14.86 1.15 2.48
CA THR A 56 15.81 1.84 3.36
C THR A 56 17.17 2.02 2.68
N GLU A 57 17.70 1.00 2.00
CA GLU A 57 18.95 1.11 1.25
C GLU A 57 18.86 2.17 0.13
N LYS A 58 17.75 2.18 -0.58
CA LYS A 58 17.47 3.17 -1.63
C LYS A 58 17.40 4.59 -1.07
N LEU A 59 16.80 4.79 0.10
CA LEU A 59 16.76 6.07 0.80
C LEU A 59 18.16 6.65 0.96
N TYR A 60 19.07 5.90 1.59
CA TYR A 60 20.44 6.37 1.86
C TYR A 60 21.22 6.60 0.56
N SER A 61 21.05 5.76 -0.43
CA SER A 61 21.64 5.94 -1.76
C SER A 61 21.17 7.25 -2.42
N ASP A 62 19.88 7.56 -2.34
CA ASP A 62 19.32 8.77 -2.96
C ASP A 62 19.72 10.05 -2.20
N ILE A 63 19.88 10.01 -0.86
CA ILE A 63 20.46 11.12 -0.09
C ILE A 63 21.87 11.46 -0.61
N GLY A 64 22.69 10.45 -0.84
CA GLY A 64 24.03 10.62 -1.41
C GLY A 64 24.00 11.25 -2.80
N ARG A 65 23.07 10.81 -3.66
CA ARG A 65 22.92 11.34 -5.03
C ARG A 65 22.45 12.79 -5.04
N ILE A 66 21.51 13.17 -4.16
CA ILE A 66 21.02 14.55 -4.04
C ILE A 66 22.17 15.49 -3.70
N ARG A 67 23.04 15.08 -2.74
CA ARG A 67 24.22 15.86 -2.36
C ARG A 67 25.20 15.98 -3.52
N ALA A 68 25.57 14.87 -4.12
CA ALA A 68 26.55 14.85 -5.22
C ALA A 68 26.07 15.65 -6.43
N ALA A 69 24.78 15.62 -6.76
CA ALA A 69 24.21 16.41 -7.84
C ALA A 69 24.29 17.91 -7.55
N ALA A 70 23.98 18.36 -6.33
CA ALA A 70 24.10 19.75 -5.95
C ALA A 70 25.54 20.27 -6.04
N GLU A 71 26.50 19.46 -5.56
CA GLU A 71 27.94 19.75 -5.64
C GLU A 71 28.43 19.86 -7.11
N ALA A 72 28.05 18.89 -7.95
CA ALA A 72 28.42 18.84 -9.37
C ALA A 72 27.85 20.03 -10.18
N GLU A 73 26.67 20.50 -9.83
CA GLU A 73 25.99 21.62 -10.48
C GLU A 73 26.39 22.98 -9.87
N GLY A 74 27.24 23.02 -8.84
CA GLY A 74 27.67 24.24 -8.17
C GLY A 74 26.52 25.05 -7.54
N ARG A 75 25.41 24.39 -7.19
CA ARG A 75 24.22 25.01 -6.58
C ARG A 75 24.17 24.80 -5.08
N ALA A 76 23.39 25.63 -4.40
CA ALA A 76 23.12 25.45 -3.00
C ALA A 76 22.50 24.05 -2.74
N ARG A 77 22.93 23.40 -1.67
CA ARG A 77 22.37 22.12 -1.24
C ARG A 77 20.88 22.29 -0.86
N PRO A 78 19.98 21.44 -1.35
CA PRO A 78 18.59 21.48 -0.90
C PRO A 78 18.45 21.08 0.58
N THR A 79 17.36 21.49 1.21
CA THR A 79 16.95 20.97 2.49
C THR A 79 16.48 19.51 2.30
N VAL A 80 17.13 18.55 2.94
CA VAL A 80 16.80 17.14 2.83
C VAL A 80 15.93 16.70 3.99
N VAL A 81 14.74 16.17 3.68
CA VAL A 81 13.78 15.65 4.64
C VAL A 81 13.66 14.14 4.49
N VAL A 82 13.82 13.40 5.57
CA VAL A 82 13.47 11.97 5.66
C VAL A 82 12.15 11.86 6.40
N ALA A 83 11.17 11.24 5.76
CA ALA A 83 9.82 11.10 6.30
C ALA A 83 9.35 9.63 6.31
N GLY A 84 8.28 9.35 7.06
CA GLY A 84 7.60 8.06 7.07
C GLY A 84 8.14 7.07 8.10
N CYS A 85 7.85 5.76 7.87
CA CYS A 85 8.13 4.73 8.88
C CYS A 85 9.64 4.54 9.18
N VAL A 86 10.54 4.81 8.22
CA VAL A 86 11.99 4.78 8.49
C VAL A 86 12.39 5.92 9.43
N ALA A 87 11.87 7.13 9.18
CA ALA A 87 12.09 8.27 10.07
C ALA A 87 11.66 7.97 11.52
N GLN A 88 10.49 7.35 11.66
CA GLN A 88 9.96 6.94 12.97
C GLN A 88 10.82 5.88 13.66
N ALA A 89 11.27 4.87 12.91
CA ALA A 89 11.98 3.72 13.46
C ALA A 89 13.43 4.04 13.82
N GLU A 90 14.11 4.84 12.98
CA GLU A 90 15.55 5.13 13.14
C GLU A 90 15.79 6.49 13.85
N GLY A 91 14.84 7.44 13.79
CA GLY A 91 14.96 8.71 14.52
C GLY A 91 16.28 9.43 14.28
N GLU A 92 17.03 9.66 15.35
CA GLU A 92 18.35 10.31 15.31
C GLU A 92 19.41 9.53 14.52
N GLU A 93 19.28 8.20 14.44
CA GLU A 93 20.20 7.34 13.70
C GLU A 93 20.22 7.68 12.20
N VAL A 94 19.09 8.15 11.65
CA VAL A 94 19.02 8.63 10.26
C VAL A 94 20.12 9.69 10.02
N ARG A 95 20.31 10.61 10.94
CA ARG A 95 21.29 11.68 10.81
C ARG A 95 22.72 11.22 11.14
N ALA A 96 22.85 10.29 12.07
CA ALA A 96 24.18 9.69 12.34
C ALA A 96 24.73 9.01 11.08
N ARG A 97 23.88 8.31 10.34
CA ARG A 97 24.24 7.65 9.07
C ARG A 97 24.31 8.60 7.87
N ALA A 98 23.51 9.66 7.86
CA ALA A 98 23.43 10.63 6.77
C ALA A 98 23.38 12.07 7.33
N PRO A 99 24.52 12.69 7.68
CA PRO A 99 24.56 14.05 8.24
C PRO A 99 24.00 15.13 7.32
N ALA A 100 23.77 14.82 6.04
CA ALA A 100 23.15 15.72 5.08
C ALA A 100 21.64 15.89 5.28
N VAL A 101 21.01 15.13 6.18
CA VAL A 101 19.57 15.21 6.48
C VAL A 101 19.33 16.35 7.47
N ASP A 102 18.44 17.27 7.08
CA ASP A 102 18.10 18.46 7.86
C ASP A 102 16.86 18.21 8.74
N VAL A 103 15.88 17.43 8.22
CA VAL A 103 14.63 17.13 8.92
C VAL A 103 14.38 15.62 8.92
N VAL A 104 14.01 15.08 10.09
CA VAL A 104 13.49 13.71 10.26
C VAL A 104 12.09 13.81 10.82
N VAL A 105 11.08 13.26 10.13
CA VAL A 105 9.68 13.40 10.54
C VAL A 105 8.93 12.07 10.45
N GLY A 106 8.35 11.65 11.57
CA GLY A 106 7.52 10.46 11.67
C GLY A 106 6.17 10.59 10.94
N PRO A 107 5.49 9.46 10.65
CA PRO A 107 4.23 9.47 9.92
C PRO A 107 3.07 10.14 10.68
N GLN A 108 3.15 10.27 12.00
CA GLN A 108 2.15 10.94 12.82
C GLN A 108 2.43 12.43 13.01
N ALA A 109 3.66 12.89 12.71
CA ALA A 109 4.12 14.26 12.94
C ALA A 109 4.20 15.11 11.66
N TYR A 110 4.01 14.55 10.46
CA TYR A 110 4.25 15.28 9.21
C TYR A 110 3.32 16.49 8.99
N HIS A 111 2.22 16.60 9.72
CA HIS A 111 1.39 17.80 9.70
C HIS A 111 2.15 19.06 10.20
N ARG A 112 3.21 18.87 10.99
CA ARG A 112 4.12 19.93 11.46
C ARG A 112 5.31 20.19 10.50
N LEU A 113 5.33 19.59 9.32
CA LEU A 113 6.44 19.72 8.36
C LEU A 113 6.80 21.17 8.00
N PRO A 114 5.85 22.12 7.80
CA PRO A 114 6.21 23.52 7.56
C PRO A 114 7.01 24.14 8.71
N GLU A 115 6.65 23.85 9.95
CA GLU A 115 7.35 24.33 11.15
C GLU A 115 8.74 23.70 11.27
N LEU A 116 8.87 22.41 10.97
CA LEU A 116 10.15 21.71 10.97
C LEU A 116 11.11 22.28 9.91
N LEU A 117 10.61 22.60 8.72
CA LEU A 117 11.39 23.27 7.68
C LEU A 117 11.85 24.66 8.10
N ALA A 118 11.04 25.42 8.85
CA ALA A 118 11.43 26.70 9.40
C ALA A 118 12.55 26.55 10.46
N ARG A 119 12.43 25.56 11.36
CA ARG A 119 13.44 25.23 12.37
C ARG A 119 14.74 24.75 11.75
N ALA A 120 14.68 23.99 10.66
CA ALA A 120 15.86 23.44 9.98
C ALA A 120 16.83 24.51 9.46
N ARG A 121 16.43 25.78 9.40
CA ARG A 121 17.31 26.93 9.05
C ARG A 121 18.33 27.26 10.15
N SER A 122 18.00 26.95 11.40
CA SER A 122 18.86 27.22 12.56
C SER A 122 19.60 25.98 13.06
N GLY A 123 19.25 24.82 12.56
CA GLY A 123 19.83 23.53 12.90
C GLY A 123 18.89 22.39 12.61
N PRO A 124 19.34 21.14 12.70
CA PRO A 124 18.51 20.00 12.35
C PRO A 124 17.24 19.89 13.21
N ALA A 125 16.16 19.43 12.59
CA ALA A 125 14.87 19.23 13.26
C ALA A 125 14.45 17.76 13.19
N ILE A 126 14.09 17.18 14.33
CA ILE A 126 13.59 15.81 14.43
C ILE A 126 12.24 15.86 15.14
N ASP A 127 11.26 15.14 14.59
CA ASP A 127 9.95 14.99 15.16
C ASP A 127 9.39 13.61 14.85
N THR A 128 9.50 12.73 15.82
CA THR A 128 9.01 11.35 15.79
C THR A 128 7.96 11.11 16.87
N ASP A 129 7.34 12.17 17.39
CA ASP A 129 6.28 12.07 18.38
C ASP A 129 5.05 11.36 17.80
N MET A 130 4.37 10.63 18.65
CA MET A 130 3.06 10.03 18.39
C MET A 130 2.01 10.78 19.21
N PRO A 131 1.45 11.88 18.70
CA PRO A 131 0.49 12.70 19.46
C PRO A 131 -0.81 11.91 19.69
N GLU A 132 -1.48 12.22 20.80
CA GLU A 132 -2.80 11.63 21.13
C GLU A 132 -3.88 12.04 20.13
N VAL A 133 -3.77 13.25 19.57
CA VAL A 133 -4.70 13.74 18.56
C VAL A 133 -4.23 13.30 17.17
N ALA A 134 -5.11 12.61 16.46
CA ALA A 134 -4.80 12.11 15.12
C ALA A 134 -4.41 13.26 14.17
N LYS A 135 -3.34 13.07 13.40
CA LYS A 135 -2.81 14.07 12.44
C LYS A 135 -3.86 14.59 11.44
N PHE A 136 -4.89 13.80 11.14
CA PHE A 136 -5.95 14.16 10.19
C PHE A 136 -6.71 15.43 10.58
N ALA A 137 -6.86 15.70 11.88
CA ALA A 137 -7.49 16.92 12.38
C ALA A 137 -6.70 18.21 12.07
N HIS A 138 -5.41 18.07 11.75
CA HIS A 138 -4.49 19.18 11.48
C HIS A 138 -4.11 19.33 10.00
N LEU A 139 -4.60 18.45 9.15
CA LEU A 139 -4.29 18.51 7.72
C LEU A 139 -5.27 19.45 6.99
N PRO A 140 -4.82 20.19 5.98
CA PRO A 140 -5.70 21.04 5.16
C PRO A 140 -6.77 20.19 4.46
N ALA A 141 -7.85 20.83 4.04
CA ALA A 141 -8.83 20.18 3.15
C ALA A 141 -8.13 19.62 1.91
N ARG A 142 -8.65 18.52 1.39
CA ARG A 142 -8.07 17.91 0.17
C ARG A 142 -8.12 18.86 -1.01
N THR A 143 -7.00 18.98 -1.68
CA THR A 143 -6.86 19.59 -3.01
C THR A 143 -6.26 18.56 -3.96
N PRO A 144 -6.99 17.48 -4.28
CA PRO A 144 -6.42 16.34 -4.96
C PRO A 144 -6.08 16.67 -6.41
N ARG A 145 -4.95 16.16 -6.88
CA ARG A 145 -4.63 16.17 -8.31
C ARG A 145 -5.59 15.25 -9.05
N ARG A 146 -5.99 15.64 -10.27
CA ARG A 146 -6.84 14.81 -11.12
C ARG A 146 -6.20 13.45 -11.39
N ARG A 147 -6.83 12.38 -10.91
CA ARG A 147 -6.43 10.99 -11.13
C ARG A 147 -7.66 10.12 -11.26
N ALA A 148 -7.55 9.06 -12.07
CA ALA A 148 -8.61 8.09 -12.26
C ALA A 148 -8.82 7.16 -11.05
N SER A 149 -7.74 6.83 -10.34
CA SER A 149 -7.74 6.02 -9.13
C SER A 149 -7.04 6.78 -8.01
N ALA A 150 -7.61 6.77 -6.81
CA ALA A 150 -7.07 7.48 -5.65
C ALA A 150 -7.08 6.59 -4.40
N PHE A 151 -6.12 6.86 -3.51
CA PHE A 151 -6.04 6.25 -2.19
C PHE A 151 -6.77 7.10 -1.16
N LEU A 152 -7.45 6.44 -0.24
CA LEU A 152 -8.16 7.07 0.87
C LEU A 152 -7.87 6.31 2.16
N THR A 153 -7.07 6.91 3.04
CA THR A 153 -6.79 6.33 4.34
C THR A 153 -7.99 6.47 5.26
N ILE A 154 -8.47 5.36 5.78
CA ILE A 154 -9.62 5.30 6.69
C ILE A 154 -9.23 4.88 8.11
N GLN A 155 -8.08 4.23 8.25
CA GLN A 155 -7.57 3.70 9.52
C GLN A 155 -6.05 3.76 9.52
N GLU A 156 -5.44 4.04 10.67
CA GLU A 156 -3.99 3.98 10.88
C GLU A 156 -3.65 3.22 12.17
N GLY A 157 -2.39 2.78 12.25
CA GLY A 157 -1.91 1.97 13.35
C GLY A 157 -2.43 0.54 13.33
N CYS A 158 -2.00 -0.29 14.28
CA CYS A 158 -2.46 -1.67 14.38
C CYS A 158 -2.15 -2.27 15.75
N ASP A 159 -3.16 -2.83 16.42
CA ASP A 159 -3.06 -3.44 17.75
C ASP A 159 -2.95 -4.98 17.71
N LYS A 160 -2.62 -5.57 16.54
CA LYS A 160 -2.49 -7.02 16.43
C LYS A 160 -1.18 -7.55 17.02
N PHE A 161 -0.15 -6.70 17.09
CA PHE A 161 1.16 -7.06 17.66
C PHE A 161 1.71 -8.39 17.12
N CYS A 162 1.61 -8.60 15.80
CA CYS A 162 2.29 -9.71 15.15
C CYS A 162 3.79 -9.62 15.45
N THR A 163 4.42 -10.70 15.87
CA THR A 163 5.76 -10.68 16.46
C THR A 163 6.87 -10.18 15.52
N PHE A 164 6.64 -10.20 14.22
CA PHE A 164 7.57 -9.70 13.19
C PHE A 164 7.32 -8.25 12.77
N CYS A 165 6.24 -7.63 13.24
CA CYS A 165 5.70 -6.40 12.64
C CYS A 165 6.12 -5.17 13.42
N VAL A 166 6.61 -4.15 12.70
CA VAL A 166 7.01 -2.85 13.25
C VAL A 166 5.88 -1.81 13.26
N VAL A 167 4.72 -2.12 12.70
CA VAL A 167 3.63 -1.14 12.54
C VAL A 167 3.19 -0.53 13.86
N PRO A 168 2.97 -1.27 14.96
CA PRO A 168 2.61 -0.67 16.25
C PRO A 168 3.62 0.39 16.72
N TYR A 169 4.90 0.19 16.42
CA TYR A 169 6.00 1.07 16.83
C TYR A 169 6.23 2.25 15.87
N THR A 170 5.78 2.14 14.62
CA THR A 170 6.02 3.17 13.61
C THR A 170 4.78 3.97 13.24
N ARG A 171 3.59 3.43 13.47
CA ARG A 171 2.30 4.07 13.16
C ARG A 171 1.39 4.23 14.38
N GLY A 172 1.75 3.59 15.50
CA GLY A 172 1.01 3.69 16.75
C GLY A 172 -0.17 2.73 16.86
N ALA A 173 -1.02 3.00 17.84
CA ALA A 173 -2.25 2.27 18.11
C ALA A 173 -3.25 2.39 16.96
N GLU A 174 -4.16 1.42 16.88
CA GLU A 174 -5.22 1.40 15.88
C GLU A 174 -6.19 2.57 16.09
N ALA A 175 -6.33 3.40 15.06
CA ALA A 175 -7.20 4.57 15.06
C ALA A 175 -8.02 4.63 13.78
N SER A 176 -9.34 4.52 13.92
CA SER A 176 -10.31 4.69 12.82
C SER A 176 -10.66 6.17 12.65
N ARG A 177 -10.73 6.61 11.40
CA ARG A 177 -11.23 7.95 11.08
C ARG A 177 -12.76 7.96 11.10
N PRO A 178 -13.40 9.08 11.53
CA PRO A 178 -14.85 9.24 11.45
C PRO A 178 -15.37 9.08 10.01
N ALA A 179 -16.50 8.41 9.85
CA ALA A 179 -17.11 8.20 8.52
C ALA A 179 -17.43 9.52 7.81
N ALA A 180 -17.85 10.54 8.54
CA ALA A 180 -18.15 11.87 7.97
C ALA A 180 -16.94 12.46 7.23
N ASP A 181 -15.74 12.34 7.82
CA ASP A 181 -14.49 12.84 7.26
C ASP A 181 -14.08 12.02 6.04
N ILE A 182 -14.21 10.68 6.14
CA ILE A 182 -13.92 9.75 5.05
C ILE A 182 -14.81 10.06 3.85
N LEU A 183 -16.12 10.21 4.05
CA LEU A 183 -17.08 10.50 2.99
C LEU A 183 -16.87 11.88 2.38
N THR A 184 -16.46 12.86 3.18
CA THR A 184 -16.11 14.20 2.69
C THR A 184 -14.88 14.15 1.78
N GLU A 185 -13.83 13.45 2.20
CA GLU A 185 -12.63 13.26 1.38
C GLU A 185 -12.92 12.43 0.13
N ALA A 186 -13.72 11.38 0.23
CA ALA A 186 -14.14 10.57 -0.91
C ALA A 186 -14.87 11.40 -1.98
N ARG A 187 -15.79 12.27 -1.57
CA ARG A 187 -16.49 13.20 -2.49
C ARG A 187 -15.51 14.17 -3.18
N ALA A 188 -14.54 14.71 -2.45
CA ALA A 188 -13.51 15.58 -3.03
C ALA A 188 -12.65 14.86 -4.08
N LEU A 189 -12.25 13.62 -3.80
CA LEU A 189 -11.51 12.77 -4.73
C LEU A 189 -12.33 12.47 -5.99
N ILE A 190 -13.61 12.09 -5.85
CA ILE A 190 -14.51 11.82 -6.98
C ILE A 190 -14.73 13.11 -7.80
N ALA A 191 -14.96 14.24 -7.16
CA ALA A 191 -15.15 15.53 -7.83
C ALA A 191 -13.89 15.95 -8.62
N SER A 192 -12.69 15.55 -8.18
CA SER A 192 -11.44 15.77 -8.92
C SER A 192 -11.24 14.81 -10.11
N GLY A 193 -12.12 13.82 -10.30
CA GLY A 193 -12.13 12.90 -11.43
C GLY A 193 -11.75 11.45 -11.09
N ALA A 194 -11.64 11.09 -9.81
CA ALA A 194 -11.43 9.70 -9.43
C ALA A 194 -12.70 8.88 -9.66
N VAL A 195 -12.59 7.79 -10.39
CA VAL A 195 -13.66 6.80 -10.62
C VAL A 195 -13.42 5.50 -9.84
N GLU A 196 -12.22 5.33 -9.31
CA GLU A 196 -11.84 4.23 -8.42
C GLU A 196 -11.25 4.78 -7.12
N LEU A 197 -11.71 4.27 -5.98
CA LEU A 197 -11.11 4.51 -4.67
C LEU A 197 -10.58 3.22 -4.07
N THR A 198 -9.40 3.29 -3.47
CA THR A 198 -8.85 2.21 -2.64
C THR A 198 -8.74 2.68 -1.20
N LEU A 199 -9.54 2.06 -0.31
CA LEU A 199 -9.48 2.33 1.12
C LEU A 199 -8.22 1.70 1.72
N LEU A 200 -7.49 2.50 2.49
CA LEU A 200 -6.22 2.11 3.10
C LEU A 200 -6.30 2.09 4.62
N GLY A 201 -5.59 1.13 5.21
CA GLY A 201 -5.30 1.03 6.63
C GLY A 201 -4.15 0.07 6.87
N GLN A 202 -3.63 -0.03 8.08
CA GLN A 202 -2.72 -1.11 8.46
C GLN A 202 -3.48 -2.39 8.81
N ASN A 203 -4.74 -2.24 9.18
CA ASN A 203 -5.71 -3.30 9.41
C ASN A 203 -7.10 -2.78 9.00
N VAL A 204 -7.27 -2.55 7.70
CA VAL A 204 -8.40 -1.79 7.14
C VAL A 204 -9.77 -2.35 7.52
N ASN A 205 -9.88 -3.68 7.66
CA ASN A 205 -11.14 -4.35 7.98
C ASN A 205 -11.48 -4.38 9.48
N ALA A 206 -10.61 -3.82 10.33
CA ALA A 206 -10.95 -3.51 11.72
C ALA A 206 -11.59 -2.13 11.90
N TRP A 207 -11.72 -1.35 10.83
CA TRP A 207 -12.36 -0.04 10.92
C TRP A 207 -13.77 -0.16 11.54
N ALA A 208 -14.02 0.69 12.53
CA ALA A 208 -15.32 0.90 13.13
C ALA A 208 -15.52 2.40 13.37
N GLU A 209 -16.76 2.88 13.34
CA GLU A 209 -17.05 4.28 13.66
C GLU A 209 -16.63 4.58 15.11
N PRO A 210 -15.80 5.59 15.35
CA PRO A 210 -15.25 5.86 16.70
C PRO A 210 -16.31 6.07 17.79
N PHE A 211 -17.50 6.55 17.42
CA PHE A 211 -18.54 6.92 18.38
C PHE A 211 -19.85 6.12 18.19
N ASP A 212 -19.90 5.17 17.28
CA ASP A 212 -21.07 4.35 16.98
C ASP A 212 -20.67 2.92 16.61
N GLN A 213 -20.66 2.03 17.59
CA GLN A 213 -20.24 0.63 17.43
C GLN A 213 -21.14 -0.20 16.49
N GLY A 214 -22.28 0.33 16.07
CA GLY A 214 -23.15 -0.33 15.07
C GLY A 214 -22.68 -0.17 13.63
N ARG A 215 -21.72 0.72 13.38
CA ARG A 215 -21.19 1.01 12.04
C ARG A 215 -19.81 0.40 11.87
N ASP A 216 -19.78 -0.77 11.24
CA ASP A 216 -18.56 -1.51 10.95
C ASP A 216 -18.00 -1.19 9.53
N PHE A 217 -16.92 -1.86 9.18
CA PHE A 217 -16.28 -1.68 7.87
C PHE A 217 -17.20 -2.05 6.70
N ALA A 218 -18.07 -3.05 6.86
CA ALA A 218 -19.02 -3.43 5.81
C ALA A 218 -20.07 -2.32 5.56
N TRP A 219 -20.52 -1.65 6.62
CA TRP A 219 -21.36 -0.46 6.50
C TRP A 219 -20.63 0.66 5.76
N LEU A 220 -19.38 0.97 6.13
CA LEU A 220 -18.60 2.01 5.46
C LEU A 220 -18.41 1.73 3.96
N LEU A 221 -18.14 0.46 3.60
CA LEU A 221 -18.03 0.06 2.19
C LEU A 221 -19.30 0.37 1.41
N ALA A 222 -20.46 0.12 1.99
CA ALA A 222 -21.75 0.41 1.35
C ALA A 222 -21.95 1.93 1.17
N GLU A 223 -21.67 2.74 2.19
CA GLU A 223 -21.79 4.20 2.12
C GLU A 223 -20.85 4.82 1.07
N VAL A 224 -19.59 4.39 1.05
CA VAL A 224 -18.64 4.89 0.05
C VAL A 224 -19.02 4.44 -1.36
N ALA A 225 -19.47 3.19 -1.51
CA ALA A 225 -19.90 2.67 -2.81
C ALA A 225 -21.14 3.37 -3.39
N ALA A 226 -21.98 3.94 -2.51
CA ALA A 226 -23.18 4.70 -2.90
C ALA A 226 -22.87 6.13 -3.40
N LEU A 227 -21.63 6.62 -3.26
CA LEU A 227 -21.28 7.97 -3.68
C LEU A 227 -21.41 8.14 -5.21
N PRO A 228 -22.13 9.17 -5.68
CA PRO A 228 -22.27 9.45 -7.11
C PRO A 228 -20.92 9.64 -7.80
N GLY A 229 -20.74 8.98 -8.94
CA GLY A 229 -19.50 9.06 -9.74
C GLY A 229 -18.46 7.99 -9.42
N LEU A 230 -18.56 7.32 -8.27
CA LEU A 230 -17.70 6.17 -7.98
C LEU A 230 -18.14 4.95 -8.81
N ARG A 231 -17.21 4.32 -9.49
CA ARG A 231 -17.43 3.13 -10.31
C ARG A 231 -16.77 1.88 -9.74
N ARG A 232 -15.64 2.06 -9.02
CA ARG A 232 -14.85 0.97 -8.45
C ARG A 232 -14.41 1.31 -7.05
N LEU A 233 -14.62 0.38 -6.14
CA LEU A 233 -14.18 0.44 -4.76
C LEU A 233 -13.25 -0.75 -4.48
N ARG A 234 -12.16 -0.48 -3.79
CA ARG A 234 -11.20 -1.48 -3.32
C ARG A 234 -10.79 -1.17 -1.89
N TYR A 235 -10.24 -2.13 -1.23
CA TYR A 235 -9.53 -1.94 0.03
C TYR A 235 -8.32 -2.88 0.12
N THR A 236 -7.38 -2.58 1.00
CA THR A 236 -6.18 -3.39 1.14
C THR A 236 -5.63 -3.38 2.56
N THR A 237 -4.85 -4.41 2.89
CA THR A 237 -4.24 -4.67 4.19
C THR A 237 -5.27 -5.10 5.24
N SER A 238 -5.87 -6.27 5.00
CA SER A 238 -6.83 -6.91 5.91
C SER A 238 -6.16 -7.92 6.83
N HIS A 239 -6.75 -8.14 7.99
CA HIS A 239 -6.35 -9.23 8.89
C HIS A 239 -7.47 -10.31 8.92
N PRO A 240 -7.15 -11.61 8.77
CA PRO A 240 -8.16 -12.67 8.72
C PRO A 240 -9.09 -12.68 9.94
N ARG A 241 -8.56 -12.42 11.14
CA ARG A 241 -9.32 -12.40 12.38
C ARG A 241 -10.46 -11.37 12.40
N ASP A 242 -10.28 -10.24 11.71
CA ASP A 242 -11.24 -9.14 11.72
C ASP A 242 -12.21 -9.18 10.53
N VAL A 243 -12.27 -10.32 9.84
CA VAL A 243 -13.29 -10.58 8.81
C VAL A 243 -14.61 -10.92 9.51
N THR A 244 -15.62 -10.08 9.26
CA THR A 244 -16.98 -10.30 9.77
C THR A 244 -17.86 -10.97 8.70
N PRO A 245 -18.94 -11.65 9.09
CA PRO A 245 -19.93 -12.16 8.13
C PRO A 245 -20.53 -11.05 7.25
N ALA A 246 -20.67 -9.83 7.82
CA ALA A 246 -21.15 -8.66 7.07
C ALA A 246 -20.17 -8.26 5.96
N LEU A 247 -18.85 -8.30 6.23
CA LEU A 247 -17.83 -8.03 5.21
C LEU A 247 -17.84 -9.09 4.09
N VAL A 248 -17.99 -10.37 4.43
CA VAL A 248 -18.15 -11.43 3.43
C VAL A 248 -19.36 -11.18 2.56
N ALA A 249 -20.52 -10.84 3.15
CA ALA A 249 -21.75 -10.54 2.43
C ALA A 249 -21.62 -9.29 1.55
N ALA A 250 -20.85 -8.28 1.97
CA ALA A 250 -20.62 -7.07 1.18
C ALA A 250 -19.97 -7.37 -0.18
N HIS A 251 -19.08 -8.36 -0.28
CA HIS A 251 -18.48 -8.78 -1.57
C HIS A 251 -19.52 -9.30 -2.57
N GLY A 252 -20.59 -9.90 -2.11
CA GLY A 252 -21.69 -10.35 -2.97
C GLY A 252 -22.76 -9.28 -3.24
N ARG A 253 -22.86 -8.26 -2.38
CA ARG A 253 -23.99 -7.29 -2.41
C ARG A 253 -23.61 -5.92 -2.95
N VAL A 254 -22.32 -5.53 -2.88
CA VAL A 254 -21.86 -4.19 -3.28
C VAL A 254 -21.24 -4.26 -4.68
N PRO A 255 -21.97 -3.85 -5.75
CA PRO A 255 -21.49 -4.02 -7.13
C PRO A 255 -20.20 -3.27 -7.44
N ALA A 256 -19.99 -2.09 -6.84
CA ALA A 256 -18.79 -1.29 -7.02
C ALA A 256 -17.55 -1.91 -6.34
N LEU A 257 -17.74 -2.81 -5.35
CA LEU A 257 -16.62 -3.50 -4.70
C LEU A 257 -16.02 -4.52 -5.68
N MET A 258 -14.76 -4.27 -6.06
CA MET A 258 -14.09 -5.08 -7.06
C MET A 258 -13.79 -6.49 -6.55
N PRO A 259 -13.81 -7.51 -7.43
CA PRO A 259 -13.60 -8.91 -7.06
C PRO A 259 -12.11 -9.22 -6.82
N PHE A 260 -11.50 -8.49 -5.92
CA PHE A 260 -10.11 -8.68 -5.51
C PHE A 260 -9.99 -8.45 -4.00
N LEU A 261 -9.48 -9.45 -3.29
CA LEU A 261 -9.26 -9.40 -1.85
C LEU A 261 -7.81 -9.71 -1.52
N HIS A 262 -7.14 -8.76 -0.85
CA HIS A 262 -5.82 -8.98 -0.25
C HIS A 262 -6.00 -9.35 1.22
N LEU A 263 -5.73 -10.62 1.55
CA LEU A 263 -5.90 -11.21 2.88
C LEU A 263 -4.64 -11.94 3.32
N PRO A 264 -3.66 -11.24 3.93
CA PRO A 264 -2.37 -11.82 4.32
C PRO A 264 -2.50 -12.94 5.36
N VAL A 265 -2.09 -14.16 5.01
CA VAL A 265 -2.05 -15.29 5.94
C VAL A 265 -0.70 -15.41 6.65
N GLN A 266 0.39 -15.15 5.95
CA GLN A 266 1.80 -15.18 6.34
C GLN A 266 2.44 -16.59 6.36
N SER A 267 1.77 -17.63 6.82
CA SER A 267 2.23 -19.03 6.86
C SER A 267 1.06 -19.99 6.75
N GLY A 268 1.30 -21.20 6.31
CA GLY A 268 0.33 -22.30 6.31
C GLY A 268 0.40 -23.19 7.54
N SER A 269 1.41 -23.03 8.41
CA SER A 269 1.60 -23.81 9.62
C SER A 269 0.96 -23.14 10.83
N ASP A 270 0.09 -23.85 11.54
CA ASP A 270 -0.55 -23.36 12.77
C ASP A 270 0.49 -23.01 13.85
N ARG A 271 1.57 -23.80 13.94
CA ARG A 271 2.66 -23.57 14.88
C ARG A 271 3.37 -22.23 14.59
N ILE A 272 3.64 -21.95 13.32
CA ILE A 272 4.27 -20.68 12.91
C ILE A 272 3.29 -19.51 13.02
N LEU A 273 2.03 -19.69 12.66
CA LEU A 273 1.00 -18.66 12.86
C LEU A 273 0.85 -18.26 14.33
N ALA A 274 0.87 -19.26 15.24
CA ALA A 274 0.87 -18.99 16.68
C ALA A 274 2.14 -18.25 17.14
N ALA A 275 3.31 -18.65 16.65
CA ALA A 275 4.59 -17.99 16.94
C ALA A 275 4.65 -16.56 16.38
N MET A 276 3.99 -16.28 15.26
CA MET A 276 3.80 -14.95 14.67
C MET A 276 2.72 -14.11 15.39
N ASN A 277 2.01 -14.68 16.38
CA ASN A 277 0.87 -14.03 17.05
C ASN A 277 -0.31 -13.68 16.13
N ARG A 278 -0.57 -14.51 15.09
CA ARG A 278 -1.62 -14.21 14.10
C ARG A 278 -3.05 -14.37 14.63
N LYS A 279 -3.26 -15.07 15.75
CA LYS A 279 -4.57 -15.27 16.39
C LYS A 279 -5.62 -15.98 15.51
N HIS A 280 -5.18 -16.66 14.47
CA HIS A 280 -5.98 -17.57 13.64
C HIS A 280 -5.11 -18.75 13.21
N GLY A 281 -5.73 -19.86 12.90
CA GLY A 281 -5.08 -21.04 12.34
C GLY A 281 -5.37 -21.19 10.84
N ARG A 282 -4.77 -22.25 10.25
CA ARG A 282 -4.91 -22.62 8.85
C ARG A 282 -6.37 -22.89 8.47
N GLN A 283 -7.06 -23.74 9.24
CA GLN A 283 -8.45 -24.12 8.92
C GLN A 283 -9.38 -22.90 8.94
N PHE A 284 -9.23 -22.02 9.94
CA PHE A 284 -9.99 -20.76 9.98
C PHE A 284 -9.79 -19.93 8.71
N TYR A 285 -8.56 -19.83 8.22
CA TYR A 285 -8.26 -19.11 6.98
C TYR A 285 -8.94 -19.76 5.76
N LEU A 286 -8.89 -21.08 5.64
CA LEU A 286 -9.54 -21.83 4.57
C LEU A 286 -11.07 -21.65 4.59
N ASP A 287 -11.67 -21.66 5.77
CA ASP A 287 -13.11 -21.41 5.94
C ASP A 287 -13.51 -20.02 5.49
N LEU A 288 -12.69 -18.99 5.78
CA LEU A 288 -12.89 -17.64 5.27
C LEU A 288 -12.80 -17.59 3.76
N VAL A 289 -11.79 -18.19 3.16
CA VAL A 289 -11.63 -18.29 1.70
C VAL A 289 -12.87 -18.92 1.06
N ALA A 290 -13.35 -20.02 1.62
CA ALA A 290 -14.55 -20.69 1.14
C ALA A 290 -15.81 -19.80 1.28
N ALA A 291 -15.93 -19.07 2.38
CA ALA A 291 -17.04 -18.15 2.60
C ALA A 291 -17.03 -16.98 1.56
N PHE A 292 -15.88 -16.39 1.33
CA PHE A 292 -15.75 -15.33 0.32
C PHE A 292 -16.04 -15.83 -1.11
N ARG A 293 -15.55 -17.03 -1.48
CA ARG A 293 -15.83 -17.63 -2.79
C ARG A 293 -17.30 -17.97 -2.99
N ARG A 294 -18.01 -18.37 -1.93
CA ARG A 294 -19.47 -18.55 -2.00
C ARG A 294 -20.20 -17.23 -2.21
N ALA A 295 -19.77 -16.15 -1.54
CA ALA A 295 -20.37 -14.83 -1.70
C ALA A 295 -20.02 -14.16 -3.04
N ARG A 296 -18.81 -14.41 -3.55
CA ARG A 296 -18.29 -13.85 -4.79
C ARG A 296 -17.45 -14.90 -5.54
N PRO A 297 -18.07 -15.71 -6.43
CA PRO A 297 -17.40 -16.83 -7.12
C PRO A 297 -16.21 -16.43 -8.00
N ASP A 298 -16.21 -15.22 -8.54
CA ASP A 298 -15.13 -14.64 -9.36
C ASP A 298 -14.04 -13.93 -8.54
N LEU A 299 -14.02 -14.07 -7.21
CA LEU A 299 -13.08 -13.37 -6.34
C LEU A 299 -11.63 -13.83 -6.57
N ALA A 300 -10.77 -12.90 -6.94
CA ALA A 300 -9.32 -13.07 -6.97
C ALA A 300 -8.74 -12.84 -5.57
N LEU A 301 -7.99 -13.82 -5.07
CA LEU A 301 -7.35 -13.74 -3.77
C LEU A 301 -5.87 -13.38 -3.90
N SER A 302 -5.43 -12.51 -3.01
CA SER A 302 -4.03 -12.14 -2.83
C SER A 302 -3.62 -12.30 -1.37
N SER A 303 -2.35 -12.64 -1.13
CA SER A 303 -1.82 -12.82 0.23
C SER A 303 -0.36 -12.41 0.33
N ASP A 304 0.14 -12.29 1.56
CA ASP A 304 1.55 -12.17 1.89
C ASP A 304 2.02 -13.45 2.57
N PHE A 305 3.28 -13.82 2.33
CA PHE A 305 3.96 -14.96 2.95
C PHE A 305 5.35 -14.57 3.45
N ILE A 306 5.73 -15.12 4.61
CA ILE A 306 7.06 -14.98 5.17
C ILE A 306 7.67 -16.39 5.29
N THR A 307 8.83 -16.60 4.64
CA THR A 307 9.63 -17.82 4.76
C THR A 307 10.83 -17.61 5.69
N GLY A 308 11.25 -18.65 6.38
CA GLY A 308 12.39 -18.58 7.29
C GLY A 308 12.10 -17.80 8.57
N PHE A 309 10.87 -17.79 9.03
CA PHE A 309 10.51 -17.25 10.35
C PHE A 309 11.24 -18.04 11.46
N PRO A 310 11.69 -17.39 12.57
CA PRO A 310 12.41 -18.09 13.63
C PRO A 310 11.69 -19.34 14.12
N GLY A 311 12.38 -20.49 14.05
CA GLY A 311 11.88 -21.82 14.41
C GLY A 311 11.08 -22.52 13.31
N GLU A 312 10.93 -21.98 12.11
CA GLU A 312 10.27 -22.65 10.98
C GLU A 312 11.06 -23.91 10.57
N THR A 313 10.41 -25.07 10.58
CA THR A 313 10.98 -26.33 10.08
C THR A 313 10.63 -26.55 8.60
N GLU A 314 11.13 -27.65 8.01
CA GLU A 314 10.76 -28.02 6.64
C GLU A 314 9.30 -28.48 6.56
N GLU A 315 8.81 -29.12 7.60
CA GLU A 315 7.40 -29.53 7.72
C GLU A 315 6.47 -28.32 7.76
N ASP A 316 6.79 -27.26 8.53
CA ASP A 316 6.02 -26.03 8.56
C ASP A 316 6.00 -25.35 7.19
N PHE A 317 7.14 -25.37 6.50
CA PHE A 317 7.22 -24.80 5.16
C PHE A 317 6.42 -25.63 4.14
N ALA A 318 6.44 -26.97 4.24
CA ALA A 318 5.60 -27.85 3.43
C ALA A 318 4.09 -27.57 3.65
N GLU A 319 3.65 -27.34 4.90
CA GLU A 319 2.28 -26.91 5.19
C GLU A 319 1.93 -25.57 4.52
N THR A 320 2.90 -24.64 4.43
CA THR A 320 2.71 -23.37 3.72
C THR A 320 2.53 -23.58 2.22
N LEU A 321 3.34 -24.46 1.60
CA LEU A 321 3.17 -24.81 0.19
C LEU A 321 1.80 -25.48 -0.07
N ALA A 322 1.41 -26.42 0.80
CA ALA A 322 0.11 -27.07 0.70
C ALA A 322 -1.07 -26.09 0.83
N LEU A 323 -0.98 -25.10 1.71
CA LEU A 323 -1.99 -24.03 1.79
C LEU A 323 -2.06 -23.23 0.48
N VAL A 324 -0.91 -22.89 -0.10
CA VAL A 324 -0.84 -22.14 -1.36
C VAL A 324 -1.49 -22.95 -2.49
N GLU A 325 -1.22 -24.25 -2.58
CA GLU A 325 -1.83 -25.13 -3.58
C GLU A 325 -3.35 -25.23 -3.42
N GLU A 326 -3.83 -25.39 -2.19
CA GLU A 326 -5.26 -25.52 -1.87
C GLU A 326 -6.04 -24.23 -2.16
N VAL A 327 -5.48 -23.06 -1.83
CA VAL A 327 -6.14 -21.78 -2.03
C VAL A 327 -6.06 -21.34 -3.50
N GLY A 328 -4.95 -21.49 -4.21
CA GLY A 328 -4.80 -21.02 -5.56
C GLY A 328 -4.90 -19.50 -5.65
N PHE A 329 -3.82 -18.79 -5.32
CA PHE A 329 -3.78 -17.33 -5.30
C PHE A 329 -3.65 -16.73 -6.70
N ALA A 330 -4.43 -15.70 -6.99
CA ALA A 330 -4.33 -14.92 -8.22
C ALA A 330 -3.07 -14.04 -8.24
N GLN A 331 -2.63 -13.60 -7.06
CA GLN A 331 -1.42 -12.84 -6.84
C GLN A 331 -0.95 -13.05 -5.39
N ALA A 332 0.35 -13.11 -5.15
CA ALA A 332 0.84 -13.09 -3.78
C ALA A 332 2.23 -12.44 -3.71
N TYR A 333 2.54 -11.93 -2.50
CA TYR A 333 3.85 -11.40 -2.20
C TYR A 333 4.52 -12.31 -1.18
N SER A 334 5.79 -12.60 -1.41
CA SER A 334 6.56 -13.49 -0.54
C SER A 334 7.88 -12.84 -0.18
N PHE A 335 8.24 -13.00 1.09
CA PHE A 335 9.40 -12.35 1.68
C PHE A 335 10.18 -13.37 2.50
N ARG A 336 11.51 -13.27 2.45
CA ARG A 336 12.34 -13.87 3.48
C ARG A 336 12.16 -13.07 4.77
N TYR A 337 12.02 -13.75 5.91
CA TYR A 337 12.04 -13.09 7.20
C TYR A 337 13.30 -12.23 7.34
N SER A 338 13.11 -10.99 7.76
CA SER A 338 14.19 -10.05 8.04
C SER A 338 13.97 -9.50 9.45
N PRO A 339 14.91 -9.75 10.40
CA PRO A 339 14.80 -9.26 11.76
C PRO A 339 14.65 -7.73 11.77
N ARG A 340 13.70 -7.23 12.54
CA ARG A 340 13.53 -5.79 12.76
C ARG A 340 13.82 -5.45 14.21
N PRO A 341 14.73 -4.53 14.48
CA PRO A 341 15.03 -4.11 15.84
C PRO A 341 13.77 -3.76 16.63
N GLY A 342 13.70 -4.20 17.88
CA GLY A 342 12.54 -3.95 18.75
C GLY A 342 11.35 -4.85 18.52
N THR A 343 11.36 -5.77 17.56
CA THR A 343 10.29 -6.75 17.38
C THR A 343 10.60 -8.05 18.13
N PRO A 344 9.58 -8.70 18.76
CA PRO A 344 9.78 -9.94 19.50
C PRO A 344 10.42 -11.06 18.67
N ALA A 345 10.11 -11.13 17.37
CA ALA A 345 10.67 -12.16 16.49
C ALA A 345 12.17 -11.97 16.23
N ALA A 346 12.72 -10.76 16.33
CA ALA A 346 14.14 -10.52 16.14
C ALA A 346 14.99 -11.16 17.25
N GLU A 347 14.42 -11.27 18.45
CA GLU A 347 15.10 -11.82 19.65
C GLU A 347 14.81 -13.32 19.86
N ARG A 348 13.93 -13.91 19.03
CA ARG A 348 13.62 -15.34 19.18
C ARG A 348 14.81 -16.22 18.84
N PRO A 349 15.02 -17.31 19.61
CA PRO A 349 15.97 -18.36 19.24
C PRO A 349 15.51 -19.09 17.98
N GLY A 350 16.42 -19.86 17.38
CA GLY A 350 16.07 -20.69 16.22
C GLY A 350 15.95 -19.90 14.92
N GLN A 351 16.73 -18.83 14.75
CA GLN A 351 16.83 -18.10 13.49
C GLN A 351 17.19 -19.06 12.35
N VAL A 352 16.40 -19.07 11.28
CA VAL A 352 16.63 -19.97 10.14
C VAL A 352 17.85 -19.48 9.35
N PRO A 353 18.78 -20.37 8.98
CA PRO A 353 19.93 -19.99 8.17
C PRO A 353 19.53 -19.31 6.87
N ALA A 354 20.24 -18.24 6.49
CA ALA A 354 19.89 -17.40 5.34
C ALA A 354 19.77 -18.21 4.02
N GLY A 355 20.62 -19.21 3.81
CA GLY A 355 20.56 -20.11 2.66
C GLY A 355 19.26 -20.93 2.60
N VAL A 356 18.85 -21.50 3.73
CA VAL A 356 17.59 -22.27 3.84
C VAL A 356 16.38 -21.37 3.58
N ALA A 357 16.34 -20.20 4.21
CA ALA A 357 15.26 -19.24 4.00
C ALA A 357 15.18 -18.75 2.54
N ALA A 358 16.34 -18.58 1.87
CA ALA A 358 16.39 -18.19 0.46
C ALA A 358 15.88 -19.32 -0.47
N GLU A 359 16.27 -20.56 -0.22
CA GLU A 359 15.80 -21.75 -0.96
C GLU A 359 14.29 -21.89 -0.84
N ARG A 360 13.75 -21.82 0.40
CA ARG A 360 12.30 -21.88 0.65
C ARG A 360 11.58 -20.75 -0.08
N LEU A 361 12.12 -19.54 -0.07
CA LEU A 361 11.54 -18.40 -0.81
C LEU A 361 11.47 -18.68 -2.29
N GLU A 362 12.52 -19.24 -2.89
CA GLU A 362 12.56 -19.58 -4.31
C GLU A 362 11.51 -20.62 -4.69
N ARG A 363 11.38 -21.71 -3.89
CA ARG A 363 10.34 -22.74 -4.07
C ARG A 363 8.94 -22.15 -3.99
N LEU A 364 8.68 -21.31 -2.99
CA LEU A 364 7.39 -20.63 -2.83
C LEU A 364 7.10 -19.71 -4.01
N GLN A 365 8.07 -18.88 -4.44
CA GLN A 365 7.91 -17.97 -5.57
C GLN A 365 7.61 -18.69 -6.87
N LYS A 366 8.23 -19.84 -7.10
CA LYS A 366 7.97 -20.69 -8.29
C LYS A 366 6.52 -21.17 -8.31
N LEU A 367 6.02 -21.64 -7.16
CA LEU A 367 4.62 -22.10 -7.04
C LEU A 367 3.64 -20.91 -7.25
N LEU A 368 3.85 -19.79 -6.57
CA LEU A 368 3.01 -18.59 -6.70
C LEU A 368 3.01 -18.03 -8.13
N ALA A 369 4.16 -18.01 -8.79
CA ALA A 369 4.28 -17.57 -10.17
C ALA A 369 3.50 -18.49 -11.15
N SER A 370 3.50 -19.80 -10.91
CA SER A 370 2.70 -20.74 -11.69
C SER A 370 1.20 -20.52 -11.52
N GLN A 371 0.73 -20.26 -10.31
CA GLN A 371 -0.67 -19.96 -10.02
C GLN A 371 -1.12 -18.63 -10.62
N GLN A 372 -0.30 -17.58 -10.47
CA GLN A 372 -0.58 -16.28 -11.09
C GLN A 372 -0.68 -16.40 -12.63
N LEU A 373 0.21 -17.14 -13.26
CA LEU A 373 0.15 -17.35 -14.69
C LEU A 373 -1.08 -18.17 -15.10
N ALA A 374 -1.46 -19.20 -14.33
CA ALA A 374 -2.67 -19.97 -14.55
C ALA A 374 -3.93 -19.08 -14.42
N PHE A 375 -4.00 -18.26 -13.39
CA PHE A 375 -5.07 -17.26 -13.20
C PHE A 375 -5.13 -16.27 -14.37
N ASN A 376 -3.99 -15.74 -14.82
CA ASN A 376 -3.94 -14.86 -15.97
C ASN A 376 -4.44 -15.57 -17.24
N ARG A 377 -4.02 -16.79 -17.49
CA ARG A 377 -4.41 -17.58 -18.67
C ARG A 377 -5.92 -17.90 -18.68
N SER A 378 -6.55 -18.11 -17.52
CA SER A 378 -7.98 -18.39 -17.44
C SER A 378 -8.87 -17.25 -17.95
N HIS A 379 -8.31 -16.04 -18.09
CA HIS A 379 -9.02 -14.88 -18.65
C HIS A 379 -8.85 -14.70 -20.15
N VAL A 380 -7.96 -15.46 -20.82
CA VAL A 380 -7.79 -15.37 -22.27
C VAL A 380 -9.08 -15.83 -22.96
N GLY A 381 -9.55 -15.03 -23.91
CA GLY A 381 -10.83 -15.22 -24.61
C GLY A 381 -12.03 -14.62 -23.91
N SER A 382 -11.89 -14.11 -22.68
CA SER A 382 -12.98 -13.43 -21.97
C SER A 382 -13.06 -11.94 -22.30
N GLU A 383 -14.21 -11.34 -22.07
CA GLU A 383 -14.40 -9.89 -22.11
C GLU A 383 -14.44 -9.33 -20.68
N THR A 384 -13.84 -8.16 -20.49
CA THR A 384 -13.84 -7.43 -19.22
C THR A 384 -13.78 -5.94 -19.44
N GLU A 385 -13.96 -5.15 -18.39
CA GLU A 385 -13.77 -3.70 -18.42
C GLU A 385 -12.47 -3.34 -17.70
N ILE A 386 -11.62 -2.53 -18.31
CA ILE A 386 -10.41 -2.00 -17.68
C ILE A 386 -10.53 -0.52 -17.37
N LEU A 387 -9.91 -0.09 -16.26
CA LEU A 387 -9.67 1.32 -15.98
C LEU A 387 -8.30 1.71 -16.54
N VAL A 388 -8.28 2.58 -17.54
CA VAL A 388 -7.04 3.07 -18.16
C VAL A 388 -6.31 4.00 -17.18
N GLU A 389 -5.03 3.71 -16.89
CA GLU A 389 -4.26 4.46 -15.89
C GLU A 389 -3.15 5.31 -16.51
N LYS A 390 -2.36 4.74 -17.41
CA LYS A 390 -1.15 5.38 -17.93
C LYS A 390 -0.75 4.88 -19.32
N PRO A 391 0.08 5.66 -20.04
CA PRO A 391 0.70 5.19 -21.27
C PRO A 391 1.53 3.92 -21.06
N GLY A 392 1.58 3.07 -22.09
CA GLY A 392 2.45 1.91 -22.15
C GLY A 392 3.86 2.27 -22.64
N ARG A 393 4.60 1.26 -23.10
CA ARG A 393 5.98 1.44 -23.58
C ARG A 393 6.06 2.00 -24.98
N HIS A 394 5.04 1.77 -25.82
CA HIS A 394 5.03 2.17 -27.22
C HIS A 394 3.97 3.24 -27.46
N PRO A 395 4.14 4.11 -28.46
CA PRO A 395 3.13 5.09 -28.86
C PRO A 395 1.78 4.40 -29.13
N GLY A 396 0.68 4.99 -28.65
CA GLY A 396 -0.68 4.44 -28.79
C GLY A 396 -1.00 3.29 -27.84
N GLN A 397 -0.03 2.84 -27.03
CA GLN A 397 -0.23 1.78 -26.05
C GLN A 397 -0.64 2.35 -24.68
N TRP A 398 -1.61 1.71 -24.04
CA TRP A 398 -2.10 2.05 -22.71
C TRP A 398 -2.04 0.87 -21.78
N ILE A 399 -1.89 1.17 -20.49
CA ILE A 399 -1.97 0.19 -19.39
C ILE A 399 -3.17 0.56 -18.54
N GLY A 400 -4.05 -0.41 -18.35
CA GLY A 400 -5.19 -0.30 -17.43
C GLY A 400 -5.21 -1.43 -16.41
N LYS A 401 -6.16 -1.35 -15.48
CA LYS A 401 -6.42 -2.37 -14.46
C LYS A 401 -7.75 -3.06 -14.69
N SER A 402 -7.72 -4.39 -14.68
CA SER A 402 -8.92 -5.22 -14.65
C SER A 402 -9.63 -5.14 -13.29
N PRO A 403 -10.86 -5.64 -13.14
CA PRO A 403 -11.53 -5.79 -11.85
C PRO A 403 -10.68 -6.57 -10.84
N TRP A 404 -9.90 -7.54 -11.28
CA TRP A 404 -9.04 -8.41 -10.47
C TRP A 404 -7.60 -7.88 -10.26
N MET A 405 -7.36 -6.58 -10.46
CA MET A 405 -6.05 -5.92 -10.31
C MET A 405 -4.97 -6.31 -11.33
N GLN A 406 -5.29 -7.15 -12.32
CA GLN A 406 -4.34 -7.48 -13.39
C GLN A 406 -4.03 -6.23 -14.22
N SER A 407 -2.77 -6.05 -14.59
CA SER A 407 -2.39 -5.05 -15.59
C SER A 407 -2.77 -5.56 -16.97
N VAL A 408 -3.51 -4.77 -17.74
CA VAL A 408 -3.93 -5.09 -19.11
C VAL A 408 -3.34 -4.04 -20.05
N VAL A 409 -2.61 -4.50 -21.06
CA VAL A 409 -2.00 -3.67 -22.10
C VAL A 409 -2.94 -3.68 -23.31
N VAL A 410 -3.29 -2.50 -23.80
CA VAL A 410 -4.12 -2.32 -25.00
C VAL A 410 -3.49 -1.32 -25.96
N GLU A 411 -3.73 -1.48 -27.25
CA GLU A 411 -3.28 -0.56 -28.30
C GLU A 411 -4.49 0.18 -28.87
N ASP A 412 -4.64 1.46 -28.49
CA ASP A 412 -5.70 2.33 -28.96
C ASP A 412 -5.36 3.78 -28.65
N SER A 413 -4.97 4.54 -29.66
CA SER A 413 -4.52 5.94 -29.52
C SER A 413 -5.64 6.91 -29.08
N SER A 414 -6.90 6.50 -29.10
CA SER A 414 -8.04 7.33 -28.67
C SER A 414 -8.28 7.32 -27.16
N LEU A 415 -7.60 6.45 -26.42
CA LEU A 415 -7.81 6.31 -24.98
C LEU A 415 -7.14 7.44 -24.19
N ALA A 416 -7.66 7.66 -23.01
CA ALA A 416 -7.13 8.61 -22.04
C ALA A 416 -7.19 8.03 -20.61
N PRO A 417 -6.35 8.49 -19.69
CA PRO A 417 -6.44 8.09 -18.29
C PRO A 417 -7.81 8.37 -17.70
N GLY A 418 -8.33 7.40 -16.96
CA GLY A 418 -9.67 7.48 -16.34
C GLY A 418 -10.79 6.87 -17.18
N ALA A 419 -10.53 6.48 -18.41
CA ALA A 419 -11.52 5.81 -19.22
C ALA A 419 -11.76 4.39 -18.71
N LEU A 420 -13.03 4.01 -18.55
CA LEU A 420 -13.46 2.63 -18.39
C LEU A 420 -13.77 2.06 -19.77
N VAL A 421 -13.05 1.02 -20.16
CA VAL A 421 -13.05 0.53 -21.54
C VAL A 421 -13.29 -0.98 -21.57
N PRO A 422 -14.30 -1.45 -22.32
CA PRO A 422 -14.49 -2.87 -22.54
C PRO A 422 -13.38 -3.43 -23.44
N VAL A 423 -12.80 -4.57 -23.05
CA VAL A 423 -11.70 -5.22 -23.74
C VAL A 423 -11.92 -6.73 -23.83
N ALA A 424 -11.53 -7.33 -24.95
CA ALA A 424 -11.34 -8.78 -25.06
C ALA A 424 -9.90 -9.12 -24.74
N ILE A 425 -9.69 -10.03 -23.78
CA ILE A 425 -8.34 -10.50 -23.41
C ILE A 425 -7.82 -11.46 -24.47
N THR A 426 -6.70 -11.14 -25.07
CA THR A 426 -6.13 -11.88 -26.22
C THR A 426 -4.93 -12.74 -25.85
N ALA A 427 -4.16 -12.34 -24.83
CA ALA A 427 -3.01 -13.09 -24.36
C ALA A 427 -2.73 -12.83 -22.88
N ALA A 428 -1.97 -13.75 -22.26
CA ALA A 428 -1.59 -13.67 -20.86
C ALA A 428 -0.09 -13.90 -20.70
N GLY A 429 0.57 -12.98 -19.98
CA GLY A 429 1.92 -13.09 -19.48
C GLY A 429 1.97 -13.32 -17.97
N PRO A 430 3.18 -13.49 -17.39
CA PRO A 430 3.33 -13.65 -15.95
C PRO A 430 2.77 -12.47 -15.14
N ASN A 431 2.98 -11.24 -15.61
CA ASN A 431 2.67 -10.02 -14.86
C ASN A 431 1.62 -9.13 -15.53
N SER A 432 1.12 -9.50 -16.72
CA SER A 432 0.15 -8.68 -17.45
C SER A 432 -0.63 -9.51 -18.45
N LEU A 433 -1.75 -8.96 -18.84
CA LEU A 433 -2.60 -9.43 -19.93
C LEU A 433 -2.41 -8.50 -21.15
N SER A 434 -2.66 -9.01 -22.35
CA SER A 434 -2.89 -8.19 -23.54
C SER A 434 -4.37 -8.22 -23.88
N GLY A 435 -4.91 -7.08 -24.29
CA GLY A 435 -6.31 -6.94 -24.65
C GLY A 435 -6.49 -6.14 -25.93
N ARG A 436 -7.63 -6.33 -26.58
CA ARG A 436 -8.10 -5.52 -27.70
C ARG A 436 -9.36 -4.79 -27.26
N THR A 437 -9.40 -3.48 -27.48
CA THR A 437 -10.60 -2.67 -27.20
C THR A 437 -11.79 -3.16 -28.01
N LEU A 438 -12.95 -3.15 -27.38
CA LEU A 438 -14.24 -3.46 -28.00
C LEU A 438 -14.99 -2.15 -28.25
N ALA A 439 -15.74 -2.09 -29.35
CA ALA A 439 -16.63 -0.97 -29.59
C ALA A 439 -17.61 -0.85 -28.38
N ARG A 440 -17.81 0.37 -27.88
CA ARG A 440 -18.85 0.60 -26.86
C ARG A 440 -20.17 0.14 -27.46
N ARG A 441 -20.82 -0.85 -26.86
CA ARG A 441 -22.22 -1.12 -27.19
C ARG A 441 -22.98 0.15 -26.82
N ALA A 442 -23.66 0.75 -27.79
CA ALA A 442 -24.60 1.82 -27.52
C ALA A 442 -25.61 1.30 -26.48
N ALA A 443 -25.73 1.99 -25.34
CA ALA A 443 -26.68 1.67 -24.28
C ALA A 443 -28.09 2.06 -24.71
#